data_e5118e6414b61a48b046e4fcdbb62d64
#
_entry.id   e5118e6414b61a48b046e4fcdbb62d64
#
_cell.length_a   1.000
_cell.length_b   1.000
_cell.length_c   1.000
_cell.angle_alpha   90.00
_cell.angle_beta   90.00
_cell.angle_gamma   90.00
#
_symmetry.space_group_name_H-M   'P 1'
#
loop_
_entity.id
_entity.type
_entity.pdbx_description
1 polymer ?
#
loop_
_entity_poly.entity_id
_entity_poly.type
_entity_poly.pdbx_seq_one_letter_code
_entity_poly.pdbx_strand_id
1 'polypeptide(L)'
;MVIKNKLNIMSPVLLAYIGVALAVGLSGIGSAYGVTICGNAAIGAFKKNPSASGSYIGLAALPSSQGLYGFVGFFILNPLVTAEISMFAACAVLGAGLALGAVALFSAIRQAKVCANGISAIGGGHNAFGTTMVLAVFPELYAILGLLVLILIAGSIQG
;
A
#
# COMPACT_ATOMS: atom_id res chain seq x y z
N MET A 1 -37.95 -27.40 22.99
CA MET A 1 -36.88 -27.58 21.99
C MET A 1 -36.72 -26.26 21.27
N VAL A 2 -35.87 -25.33 21.78
CA VAL A 2 -35.69 -23.99 21.20
C VAL A 2 -34.62 -24.13 20.13
N ILE A 3 -35.02 -24.13 18.87
CA ILE A 3 -34.11 -24.01 17.73
C ILE A 3 -33.58 -22.57 17.78
N LYS A 4 -32.39 -22.39 18.42
CA LYS A 4 -31.63 -21.17 18.25
C LYS A 4 -31.27 -21.08 16.78
N ASN A 5 -32.03 -20.31 16.02
CA ASN A 5 -31.60 -19.78 14.70
C ASN A 5 -30.32 -18.99 14.96
N LYS A 6 -29.15 -19.64 14.88
CA LYS A 6 -27.90 -18.94 14.68
C LYS A 6 -28.01 -18.34 13.28
N LEU A 7 -28.52 -17.13 13.19
CA LEU A 7 -28.11 -16.23 12.11
C LEU A 7 -26.59 -16.40 12.01
N ASN A 8 -26.12 -16.85 10.88
CA ASN A 8 -24.68 -16.99 10.60
C ASN A 8 -24.07 -15.59 10.65
N ILE A 9 -23.86 -15.08 11.85
CA ILE A 9 -23.05 -13.89 12.08
C ILE A 9 -21.65 -14.30 11.65
N MET A 10 -21.10 -13.60 10.68
CA MET A 10 -19.75 -13.80 10.17
C MET A 10 -18.78 -13.98 11.35
N SER A 11 -18.01 -15.07 11.35
CA SER A 11 -17.16 -15.37 12.51
C SER A 11 -16.12 -14.24 12.69
N PRO A 12 -15.78 -13.85 13.93
CA PRO A 12 -14.78 -12.81 14.17
C PRO A 12 -13.45 -13.12 13.48
N VAL A 13 -13.03 -14.38 13.46
CA VAL A 13 -11.79 -14.81 12.79
C VAL A 13 -11.85 -14.54 11.28
N LEU A 14 -12.96 -14.84 10.63
CA LEU A 14 -13.12 -14.56 9.20
C LEU A 14 -13.05 -13.05 8.90
N LEU A 15 -13.70 -12.25 9.76
CA LEU A 15 -13.68 -10.80 9.64
C LEU A 15 -12.27 -10.23 9.74
N ALA A 16 -11.50 -10.72 10.72
CA ALA A 16 -10.12 -10.32 10.92
C ALA A 16 -9.22 -10.72 9.72
N TYR A 17 -9.36 -11.93 9.20
CA TYR A 17 -8.61 -12.35 8.01
C TYR A 17 -8.96 -11.54 6.75
N ILE A 18 -10.19 -11.10 6.60
CA ILE A 18 -10.57 -10.17 5.51
C ILE A 18 -9.77 -8.86 5.66
N GLY A 19 -9.65 -8.32 6.88
CA GLY A 19 -8.84 -7.12 7.14
C GLY A 19 -7.37 -7.30 6.77
N VAL A 20 -6.78 -8.41 7.20
CA VAL A 20 -5.39 -8.76 6.86
C VAL A 20 -5.20 -8.90 5.34
N ALA A 21 -6.12 -9.58 4.67
CA ALA A 21 -6.09 -9.76 3.22
C ALA A 21 -6.21 -8.43 2.46
N LEU A 22 -7.07 -7.51 2.94
CA LEU A 22 -7.23 -6.17 2.35
C LEU A 22 -5.98 -5.32 2.51
N ALA A 23 -5.30 -5.39 3.67
CA ALA A 23 -4.04 -4.67 3.88
C ALA A 23 -2.99 -5.05 2.83
N VAL A 24 -2.78 -6.34 2.59
CA VAL A 24 -1.80 -6.85 1.62
C VAL A 24 -2.30 -6.69 0.18
N GLY A 25 -3.54 -7.08 -0.08
CA GLY A 25 -4.09 -7.14 -1.43
C GLY A 25 -4.17 -5.77 -2.09
N LEU A 26 -4.80 -4.79 -1.41
CA LEU A 26 -4.98 -3.46 -1.99
C LEU A 26 -3.64 -2.71 -2.15
N SER A 27 -2.76 -2.79 -1.15
CA SER A 27 -1.43 -2.16 -1.25
C SER A 27 -0.56 -2.80 -2.33
N GLY A 28 -0.60 -4.14 -2.45
CA GLY A 28 0.10 -4.88 -3.50
C GLY A 28 -0.41 -4.53 -4.90
N ILE A 29 -1.73 -4.47 -5.08
CA ILE A 29 -2.36 -4.00 -6.33
C ILE A 29 -1.89 -2.59 -6.68
N GLY A 30 -1.92 -1.66 -5.70
CA GLY A 30 -1.46 -0.29 -5.90
C GLY A 30 -0.02 -0.22 -6.39
N SER A 31 0.87 -0.95 -5.73
CA SER A 31 2.29 -1.02 -6.11
C SER A 31 2.50 -1.64 -7.49
N ALA A 32 1.80 -2.73 -7.81
CA ALA A 32 1.90 -3.36 -9.12
C ALA A 32 1.50 -2.40 -10.25
N TYR A 33 0.38 -1.69 -10.08
CA TYR A 33 -0.02 -0.65 -11.02
C TYR A 33 0.98 0.50 -11.08
N GLY A 34 1.47 0.95 -9.93
CA GLY A 34 2.40 2.06 -9.82
C GLY A 34 3.72 1.79 -10.55
N VAL A 35 4.38 0.68 -10.26
CA VAL A 35 5.66 0.33 -10.91
C VAL A 35 5.49 0.08 -12.41
N THR A 36 4.33 -0.43 -12.85
CA THR A 36 4.03 -0.62 -14.27
C THR A 36 3.89 0.72 -15.00
N ILE A 37 3.19 1.70 -14.42
CA ILE A 37 3.07 3.06 -14.98
C ILE A 37 4.46 3.68 -15.15
N CYS A 38 5.30 3.61 -14.12
CA CYS A 38 6.65 4.16 -14.15
C CYS A 38 7.57 3.38 -15.10
N GLY A 39 7.48 2.05 -15.13
CA GLY A 39 8.26 1.20 -16.02
C GLY A 39 8.00 1.52 -17.50
N ASN A 40 6.73 1.70 -17.87
CA ASN A 40 6.37 2.10 -19.24
C ASN A 40 6.95 3.47 -19.61
N ALA A 41 6.89 4.44 -18.68
CA ALA A 41 7.51 5.74 -18.88
C ALA A 41 9.03 5.63 -19.00
N ALA A 42 9.68 4.80 -18.19
CA ALA A 42 11.12 4.56 -18.21
C ALA A 42 11.60 3.99 -19.55
N ILE A 43 10.90 2.99 -20.10
CA ILE A 43 11.20 2.42 -21.42
C ILE A 43 11.05 3.49 -22.53
N GLY A 44 10.01 4.32 -22.45
CA GLY A 44 9.81 5.42 -23.40
C GLY A 44 10.91 6.48 -23.33
N ALA A 45 11.33 6.85 -22.12
CA ALA A 45 12.39 7.82 -21.88
C ALA A 45 13.78 7.27 -22.28
N PHE A 46 14.04 5.99 -22.02
CA PHE A 46 15.29 5.31 -22.40
C PHE A 46 15.57 5.40 -23.90
N LYS A 47 14.55 5.31 -24.74
CA LYS A 47 14.71 5.45 -26.21
C LYS A 47 15.22 6.83 -26.63
N LYS A 48 14.95 7.86 -25.81
CA LYS A 48 15.35 9.25 -26.11
C LYS A 48 16.70 9.60 -25.48
N ASN A 49 16.95 9.15 -24.25
CA ASN A 49 18.14 9.47 -23.47
C ASN A 49 18.61 8.25 -22.68
N PRO A 50 19.36 7.31 -23.27
CA PRO A 50 19.83 6.10 -22.61
C PRO A 50 20.76 6.36 -21.41
N SER A 51 21.48 7.49 -21.41
CA SER A 51 22.48 7.80 -20.39
C SER A 51 21.88 8.04 -18.99
N ALA A 52 20.59 8.37 -18.91
CA ALA A 52 19.88 8.64 -17.66
C ALA A 52 19.14 7.40 -17.09
N SER A 53 19.46 6.20 -17.55
CA SER A 53 18.77 4.94 -17.17
C SER A 53 18.69 4.72 -15.66
N GLY A 54 19.74 5.03 -14.90
CA GLY A 54 19.74 4.91 -13.43
C GLY A 54 18.67 5.77 -12.76
N SER A 55 18.46 7.00 -13.27
CA SER A 55 17.40 7.88 -12.76
C SER A 55 16.01 7.32 -13.05
N TYR A 56 15.81 6.72 -14.23
CA TYR A 56 14.52 6.10 -14.59
C TYR A 56 14.19 4.93 -13.69
N ILE A 57 15.15 4.02 -13.46
CA ILE A 57 14.98 2.85 -12.60
C ILE A 57 14.69 3.28 -11.16
N GLY A 58 15.46 4.25 -10.64
CA GLY A 58 15.26 4.77 -9.29
C GLY A 58 13.85 5.33 -9.07
N LEU A 59 13.37 6.17 -9.99
CA LEU A 59 12.01 6.72 -9.91
C LEU A 59 10.93 5.64 -10.15
N ALA A 60 11.19 4.67 -11.02
CA ALA A 60 10.22 3.61 -11.31
C ALA A 60 10.03 2.63 -10.14
N ALA A 61 11.01 2.50 -9.26
CA ALA A 61 10.94 1.64 -8.09
C ALA A 61 10.13 2.24 -6.93
N LEU A 62 9.98 3.57 -6.84
CA LEU A 62 9.33 4.22 -5.70
C LEU A 62 7.94 3.68 -5.36
N PRO A 63 7.03 3.45 -6.32
CA PRO A 63 5.69 2.97 -5.99
C PRO A 63 5.63 1.52 -5.47
N SER A 64 6.76 0.84 -5.28
CA SER A 64 6.81 -0.48 -4.66
C SER A 64 6.73 -0.43 -3.12
N SER A 65 7.04 0.71 -2.50
CA SER A 65 7.07 0.88 -1.05
C SER A 65 5.71 0.61 -0.40
N GLN A 66 4.61 1.02 -1.03
CA GLN A 66 3.27 0.82 -0.49
C GLN A 66 2.87 -0.65 -0.37
N GLY A 67 3.30 -1.50 -1.31
CA GLY A 67 3.13 -2.95 -1.21
C GLY A 67 3.88 -3.54 -0.02
N LEU A 68 5.09 -3.03 0.25
CA LEU A 68 5.86 -3.43 1.44
C LEU A 68 5.15 -3.00 2.73
N TYR A 69 4.53 -1.81 2.76
CA TYR A 69 3.75 -1.38 3.94
C TYR A 69 2.57 -2.31 4.23
N GLY A 70 1.86 -2.77 3.18
CA GLY A 70 0.82 -3.78 3.35
C GLY A 70 1.35 -5.09 3.90
N PHE A 71 2.53 -5.53 3.44
CA PHE A 71 3.18 -6.73 3.93
C PHE A 71 3.63 -6.58 5.40
N VAL A 72 4.17 -5.43 5.79
CA VAL A 72 4.45 -5.11 7.19
C VAL A 72 3.16 -5.14 8.02
N GLY A 73 2.07 -4.58 7.48
CA GLY A 73 0.75 -4.64 8.11
C GLY A 73 0.27 -6.07 8.38
N PHE A 74 0.55 -7.01 7.46
CA PHE A 74 0.30 -8.43 7.68
C PHE A 74 1.03 -8.96 8.93
N PHE A 75 2.33 -8.70 9.06
CA PHE A 75 3.10 -9.18 10.20
C PHE A 75 2.60 -8.62 11.53
N ILE A 76 2.06 -7.41 11.53
CA ILE A 76 1.53 -6.77 12.74
C ILE A 76 0.15 -7.31 13.09
N LEU A 77 -0.74 -7.48 12.11
CA LEU A 77 -2.12 -7.89 12.36
C LEU A 77 -2.30 -9.41 12.52
N ASN A 78 -1.52 -10.22 11.79
CA ASN A 78 -1.71 -11.68 11.78
C ASN A 78 -1.60 -12.36 13.16
N PRO A 79 -0.67 -11.97 14.05
CA PRO A 79 -0.61 -12.54 15.40
C PRO A 79 -1.83 -12.26 16.27
N LEU A 80 -2.64 -11.25 15.93
CA LEU A 80 -3.87 -10.90 16.66
C LEU A 80 -5.05 -11.79 16.25
N VAL A 81 -4.95 -12.50 15.15
CA VAL A 81 -6.03 -13.35 14.62
C VAL A 81 -5.94 -14.72 15.26
N THR A 82 -6.53 -14.87 16.44
CA THR A 82 -6.62 -16.14 17.18
C THR A 82 -8.04 -16.73 17.12
N ALA A 83 -8.19 -17.98 17.51
CA ALA A 83 -9.50 -18.64 17.55
C ALA A 83 -10.48 -17.95 18.53
N GLU A 84 -9.95 -17.31 19.57
CA GLU A 84 -10.69 -16.62 20.62
C GLU A 84 -10.82 -15.11 20.38
N ILE A 85 -10.43 -14.60 19.21
CA ILE A 85 -10.50 -13.17 18.92
C ILE A 85 -11.91 -12.63 19.17
N SER A 86 -12.01 -11.53 19.94
CA SER A 86 -13.30 -10.88 20.18
C SER A 86 -13.84 -10.21 18.90
N MET A 87 -15.15 -10.01 18.83
CA MET A 87 -15.76 -9.29 17.70
C MET A 87 -15.22 -7.85 17.60
N PHE A 88 -14.98 -7.19 18.73
CA PHE A 88 -14.39 -5.85 18.76
C PHE A 88 -13.00 -5.83 18.12
N ALA A 89 -12.11 -6.73 18.54
CA ALA A 89 -10.76 -6.83 17.98
C ALA A 89 -10.78 -7.21 16.50
N ALA A 90 -11.67 -8.12 16.09
CA ALA A 90 -11.83 -8.50 14.68
C ALA A 90 -12.27 -7.32 13.80
N CYS A 91 -13.22 -6.50 14.28
CA CYS A 91 -13.64 -5.28 13.58
C CYS A 91 -12.51 -4.25 13.52
N ALA A 92 -11.71 -4.11 14.57
CA ALA A 92 -10.57 -3.21 14.59
C ALA A 92 -9.46 -3.67 13.60
N VAL A 93 -9.17 -4.97 13.51
CA VAL A 93 -8.26 -5.55 12.51
C VAL A 93 -8.77 -5.30 11.09
N LEU A 94 -10.07 -5.51 10.84
CA LEU A 94 -10.68 -5.21 9.55
C LEU A 94 -10.54 -3.73 9.18
N GLY A 95 -10.87 -2.83 10.10
CA GLY A 95 -10.79 -1.39 9.89
C GLY A 95 -9.37 -0.92 9.62
N ALA A 96 -8.40 -1.39 10.40
CA ALA A 96 -6.98 -1.08 10.23
C ALA A 96 -6.44 -1.58 8.88
N GLY A 97 -6.77 -2.83 8.52
CA GLY A 97 -6.34 -3.43 7.25
C GLY A 97 -6.95 -2.73 6.03
N LEU A 98 -8.23 -2.40 6.08
CA LEU A 98 -8.92 -1.66 5.02
C LEU A 98 -8.35 -0.23 4.89
N ALA A 99 -8.12 0.46 6.00
CA ALA A 99 -7.57 1.82 5.99
C ALA A 99 -6.18 1.85 5.35
N LEU A 100 -5.26 1.00 5.80
CA LEU A 100 -3.92 0.90 5.20
C LEU A 100 -4.01 0.51 3.72
N GLY A 101 -4.77 -0.54 3.39
CA GLY A 101 -4.85 -1.04 2.02
C GLY A 101 -5.39 0.00 1.05
N ALA A 102 -6.47 0.70 1.41
CA ALA A 102 -7.08 1.73 0.57
C ALA A 102 -6.14 2.93 0.37
N VAL A 103 -5.52 3.44 1.46
CA VAL A 103 -4.59 4.57 1.37
C VAL A 103 -3.37 4.20 0.55
N ALA A 104 -2.77 3.01 0.78
CA ALA A 104 -1.61 2.54 0.05
C ALA A 104 -1.88 2.36 -1.45
N LEU A 105 -3.05 1.81 -1.81
CA LEU A 105 -3.48 1.66 -3.20
C LEU A 105 -3.45 3.01 -3.94
N PHE A 106 -4.13 4.02 -3.40
CA PHE A 106 -4.20 5.33 -4.05
C PHE A 106 -2.88 6.08 -3.99
N SER A 107 -2.15 5.98 -2.88
CA SER A 107 -0.82 6.55 -2.72
C SER A 107 0.13 6.08 -3.82
N ALA A 108 0.26 4.76 -4.02
CA ALA A 108 1.14 4.18 -5.04
C ALA A 108 0.80 4.67 -6.45
N ILE A 109 -0.48 4.67 -6.82
CA ILE A 109 -0.91 5.13 -8.15
C ILE A 109 -0.64 6.63 -8.34
N ARG A 110 -0.84 7.45 -7.30
CA ARG A 110 -0.58 8.90 -7.38
C ARG A 110 0.91 9.21 -7.42
N GLN A 111 1.72 8.53 -6.63
CA GLN A 111 3.18 8.63 -6.67
C GLN A 111 3.70 8.24 -8.04
N ALA A 112 3.21 7.15 -8.62
CA ALA A 112 3.62 6.68 -9.93
C ALA A 112 3.37 7.73 -11.03
N LYS A 113 2.26 8.47 -10.98
CA LYS A 113 1.99 9.55 -11.95
C LYS A 113 3.01 10.68 -11.85
N VAL A 114 3.43 11.03 -10.64
CA VAL A 114 4.51 12.02 -10.42
C VAL A 114 5.82 11.50 -10.99
N CYS A 115 6.20 10.27 -10.65
CA CYS A 115 7.42 9.63 -11.11
C CYS A 115 7.46 9.50 -12.64
N ALA A 116 6.37 9.05 -13.27
CA ALA A 116 6.29 8.90 -14.72
C ALA A 116 6.48 10.23 -15.46
N ASN A 117 5.91 11.32 -14.95
CA ASN A 117 6.11 12.65 -15.51
C ASN A 117 7.57 13.10 -15.35
N GLY A 118 8.18 12.88 -14.19
CA GLY A 118 9.59 13.17 -13.96
C GLY A 118 10.52 12.37 -14.88
N ILE A 119 10.27 11.08 -15.06
CA ILE A 119 10.98 10.20 -15.99
C ILE A 119 10.87 10.75 -17.41
N SER A 120 9.67 11.17 -17.82
CA SER A 120 9.44 11.75 -19.15
C SER A 120 10.22 13.06 -19.35
N ALA A 121 10.27 13.93 -18.33
CA ALA A 121 11.03 15.18 -18.35
C ALA A 121 12.55 14.91 -18.48
N ILE A 122 13.08 13.96 -17.69
CA ILE A 122 14.50 13.56 -17.78
C ILE A 122 14.82 12.99 -19.17
N GLY A 123 13.92 12.18 -19.72
CA GLY A 123 14.03 11.67 -21.10
C GLY A 123 14.06 12.78 -22.15
N GLY A 124 13.41 13.90 -21.89
CA GLY A 124 13.45 15.13 -22.69
C GLY A 124 14.71 16.00 -22.48
N GLY A 125 15.65 15.59 -21.63
CA GLY A 125 16.90 16.30 -21.33
C GLY A 125 16.82 17.31 -20.17
N HIS A 126 15.71 17.34 -19.42
CA HIS A 126 15.56 18.23 -18.27
C HIS A 126 16.15 17.62 -16.99
N ASN A 127 16.79 18.43 -16.16
CA ASN A 127 17.29 18.00 -14.85
C ASN A 127 16.14 17.97 -13.82
N ALA A 128 15.29 16.95 -13.89
CA ALA A 128 14.07 16.86 -13.08
C ALA A 128 14.14 15.79 -11.97
N PHE A 129 15.25 15.06 -11.82
CA PHE A 129 15.33 13.94 -10.89
C PHE A 129 15.05 14.34 -9.43
N GLY A 130 15.79 15.31 -8.90
CA GLY A 130 15.67 15.76 -7.52
C GLY A 130 14.28 16.32 -7.22
N THR A 131 13.75 17.17 -8.10
CA THR A 131 12.40 17.73 -7.95
C THR A 131 11.34 16.63 -7.96
N THR A 132 11.47 15.66 -8.85
CA THR A 132 10.53 14.52 -8.93
C THR A 132 10.57 13.68 -7.65
N MET A 133 11.77 13.39 -7.12
CA MET A 133 11.93 12.67 -5.85
C MET A 133 11.19 13.35 -4.72
N VAL A 134 11.38 14.66 -4.55
CA VAL A 134 10.70 15.43 -3.49
C VAL A 134 9.19 15.39 -3.65
N LEU A 135 8.69 15.62 -4.87
CA LEU A 135 7.24 15.61 -5.14
C LEU A 135 6.61 14.22 -4.98
N ALA A 136 7.36 13.15 -5.26
CA ALA A 136 6.90 11.78 -5.11
C ALA A 136 6.74 11.35 -3.64
N VAL A 137 7.46 11.98 -2.71
CA VAL A 137 7.33 11.69 -1.27
C VAL A 137 5.95 12.09 -0.72
N PHE A 138 5.32 13.14 -1.24
CA PHE A 138 4.05 13.60 -0.67
C PHE A 138 2.92 12.56 -0.74
N PRO A 139 2.65 11.89 -1.86
CA PRO A 139 1.70 10.77 -1.86
C PRO A 139 2.12 9.64 -0.91
N GLU A 140 3.41 9.33 -0.80
CA GLU A 140 3.93 8.24 0.03
C GLU A 140 3.69 8.48 1.52
N LEU A 141 3.82 9.73 1.99
CA LEU A 141 3.57 10.08 3.39
C LEU A 141 2.19 9.59 3.88
N TYR A 142 1.17 9.64 3.03
CA TYR A 142 -0.16 9.16 3.42
C TYR A 142 -0.20 7.65 3.64
N ALA A 143 0.55 6.86 2.88
CA ALA A 143 0.65 5.42 3.11
C ALA A 143 1.43 5.10 4.40
N ILE A 144 2.47 5.87 4.70
CA ILE A 144 3.20 5.77 5.97
C ILE A 144 2.28 6.10 7.15
N LEU A 145 1.47 7.15 7.05
CA LEU A 145 0.46 7.48 8.07
C LEU A 145 -0.59 6.38 8.21
N GLY A 146 -1.01 5.77 7.11
CA GLY A 146 -1.90 4.59 7.14
C GLY A 146 -1.30 3.41 7.89
N LEU A 147 -0.02 3.13 7.67
CA LEU A 147 0.71 2.10 8.42
C LEU A 147 0.82 2.45 9.91
N LEU A 148 1.11 3.70 10.23
CA LEU A 148 1.17 4.16 11.62
C LEU A 148 -0.16 3.97 12.35
N VAL A 149 -1.27 4.32 11.70
CA VAL A 149 -2.63 4.11 12.25
C VAL A 149 -2.89 2.63 12.51
N LEU A 150 -2.50 1.75 11.57
CA LEU A 150 -2.61 0.30 11.77
C LEU A 150 -1.81 -0.17 13.00
N ILE A 151 -0.58 0.30 13.18
CA ILE A 151 0.27 -0.04 14.33
C ILE A 151 -0.40 0.40 15.64
N LEU A 152 -0.94 1.61 15.69
CA LEU A 152 -1.61 2.15 16.88
C LEU A 152 -2.88 1.36 17.23
N ILE A 153 -3.69 0.99 16.22
CA ILE A 153 -4.87 0.15 16.42
C ILE A 153 -4.46 -1.24 16.92
N ALA A 154 -3.45 -1.85 16.32
CA ALA A 154 -2.95 -3.16 16.75
C ALA A 154 -2.46 -3.13 18.20
N GLY A 155 -1.73 -2.09 18.59
CA GLY A 155 -1.30 -1.91 19.99
C GLY A 155 -2.46 -1.74 20.97
N SER A 156 -3.53 -1.05 20.59
CA SER A 156 -4.71 -0.86 21.46
C SER A 156 -5.57 -2.12 21.65
N ILE A 157 -5.41 -3.13 20.80
CA ILE A 157 -6.11 -4.41 20.93
C ILE A 157 -5.38 -5.36 21.89
N GLN A 158 -4.06 -5.19 22.04
CA GLN A 158 -3.20 -6.06 22.86
C GLN A 158 -3.19 -5.68 24.36
N GLY A 159 -3.55 -4.44 24.70
CA GLY A 159 -3.65 -3.92 26.07
C GLY A 159 -5.03 -4.08 26.64
#